data_e7dd2671fe939cf48fe27be8fa84d838
#
_entry.id   e7dd2671fe939cf48fe27be8fa84d838
#
_cell.length_a   1.000
_cell.length_b   1.000
_cell.length_c   1.000
_cell.angle_alpha   90.00
_cell.angle_beta   90.00
_cell.angle_gamma   90.00
#
_symmetry.space_group_name_H-M   'P 1'
#
loop_
_entity.id
_entity.type
_entity.pdbx_description
1 polymer ?
#
loop_
_entity_poly.entity_id
_entity_poly.type
_entity_poly.pdbx_seq_one_letter_code
_entity_poly.pdbx_strand_id
1 'polypeptide(L)'
;MSRAILALTLLAVPGAAADLDVFGYYEPQYAGTWAKENYRHLMSNRLRVDIKSTVVENVEAGADFVGLLYHGTKIWNLLDFVPESLASTVPAKLRPLYVLPFADRFYLGDAYARVSFQRVAVTAGKQQLSFGTGYFANPTDVFNIKDAFDPTYEQPGHNALRLDAQPRSRVSMTGLLAPGADWKSTTKLVRAKAGFGRFDLSVLGAEFEHTATDFKAIDTLTMWFVRTTDRRRVLGGDMVGQVWEIGLWAEGGYFMPVQGEEYYELIAGIDHTLDNGLYLMAEYHRNTQARADWRQYDTNDWLRSMFGETRTLARDQGYGLARYQLIDLLGIGLMGIASINDGSFALVPMVDWNLFENVDLTLMANVLVGDEGKAYGSTLGSGGFLRCRVWF
;
A
#
# COMPACT_ATOMS: atom_id res chain seq x y z
N MET A 1 25.23 -0.55 18.52
CA MET A 1 25.57 -1.48 17.42
C MET A 1 25.56 -2.90 18.01
N SER A 2 24.47 -3.61 17.90
CA SER A 2 24.41 -5.03 18.28
C SER A 2 23.97 -5.82 17.05
N ARG A 3 24.90 -6.60 16.51
CA ARG A 3 24.69 -7.48 15.37
C ARG A 3 23.98 -8.73 15.87
N ALA A 4 22.67 -8.78 15.72
CA ALA A 4 21.96 -10.04 15.78
C ALA A 4 22.02 -10.68 14.40
N ILE A 5 23.04 -11.48 14.15
CA ILE A 5 23.08 -12.47 13.07
C ILE A 5 22.13 -13.57 13.54
N LEU A 6 20.88 -13.52 13.08
CA LEU A 6 19.97 -14.67 13.20
C LEU A 6 20.46 -15.69 12.15
N ALA A 7 21.28 -16.63 12.56
CA ALA A 7 21.61 -17.79 11.75
C ALA A 7 20.28 -18.56 11.54
N LEU A 8 19.80 -18.55 10.30
CA LEU A 8 18.77 -19.48 9.85
C LEU A 8 19.41 -20.87 9.86
N THR A 9 19.38 -21.53 11.00
CA THR A 9 19.62 -22.97 11.09
C THR A 9 18.41 -23.62 10.42
N LEU A 10 18.47 -23.84 9.10
CA LEU A 10 17.67 -24.84 8.44
C LEU A 10 17.91 -26.13 9.21
N LEU A 11 16.95 -26.53 10.04
CA LEU A 11 16.89 -27.88 10.59
C LEU A 11 16.77 -28.82 9.38
N ALA A 12 17.90 -29.31 8.92
CA ALA A 12 17.94 -30.43 8.02
C ALA A 12 17.34 -31.62 8.76
N VAL A 13 16.07 -31.89 8.54
CA VAL A 13 15.45 -33.14 8.93
C VAL A 13 16.00 -34.19 7.96
N PRO A 14 16.82 -35.14 8.39
CA PRO A 14 17.34 -36.16 7.49
C PRO A 14 16.19 -37.06 7.08
N GLY A 15 15.83 -37.03 5.79
CA GLY A 15 14.94 -38.03 5.22
C GLY A 15 13.70 -37.55 4.45
N ALA A 16 13.36 -36.27 4.44
CA ALA A 16 12.35 -35.74 3.52
C ALA A 16 13.06 -34.93 2.44
N ALA A 17 12.87 -35.26 1.17
CA ALA A 17 13.22 -34.36 0.08
C ALA A 17 12.27 -33.16 0.20
N ALA A 18 12.73 -32.08 0.82
CA ALA A 18 12.01 -30.84 0.86
C ALA A 18 11.97 -30.30 -0.58
N ASP A 19 10.79 -30.12 -1.12
CA ASP A 19 10.64 -29.39 -2.40
C ASP A 19 11.04 -27.95 -2.15
N LEU A 20 12.11 -27.49 -2.81
CA LEU A 20 12.66 -26.16 -2.68
C LEU A 20 12.50 -25.42 -3.99
N ASP A 21 11.60 -24.44 -4.00
CA ASP A 21 11.40 -23.53 -5.12
C ASP A 21 12.18 -22.24 -4.89
N VAL A 22 12.98 -21.85 -5.87
CA VAL A 22 13.70 -20.58 -5.90
C VAL A 22 13.28 -19.84 -7.17
N PHE A 23 12.71 -18.67 -7.00
CA PHE A 23 12.24 -17.83 -8.10
C PHE A 23 12.38 -16.35 -7.71
N GLY A 24 12.12 -15.46 -8.65
CA GLY A 24 12.23 -14.05 -8.35
C GLY A 24 12.21 -13.18 -9.58
N TYR A 25 12.66 -11.95 -9.42
CA TYR A 25 12.77 -11.04 -10.55
C TYR A 25 13.88 -10.00 -10.33
N TYR A 26 14.35 -9.49 -11.45
CA TYR A 26 15.16 -8.28 -11.51
C TYR A 26 14.35 -7.17 -12.18
N GLU A 27 14.29 -6.00 -11.56
CA GLU A 27 13.41 -4.89 -11.96
C GLU A 27 14.17 -3.56 -11.96
N PRO A 28 14.75 -3.15 -13.09
CA PRO A 28 15.17 -1.78 -13.31
C PRO A 28 13.96 -0.87 -13.57
N GLN A 29 13.97 0.30 -12.96
CA GLN A 29 12.97 1.34 -13.14
C GLN A 29 13.65 2.70 -13.31
N TYR A 30 13.14 3.48 -14.26
CA TYR A 30 13.44 4.90 -14.41
C TYR A 30 12.20 5.69 -14.10
N ALA A 31 12.26 6.61 -13.13
CA ALA A 31 11.18 7.52 -12.77
C ALA A 31 11.64 8.98 -12.95
N GLY A 32 10.78 9.80 -13.53
CA GLY A 32 11.01 11.23 -13.70
C GLY A 32 9.83 12.05 -13.19
N THR A 33 10.11 13.18 -12.55
CA THR A 33 9.09 14.09 -12.01
C THR A 33 9.48 15.54 -12.27
N TRP A 34 8.51 16.33 -12.69
CA TRP A 34 8.58 17.78 -12.80
C TRP A 34 7.74 18.40 -11.68
N ALA A 35 8.39 19.04 -10.72
CA ALA A 35 7.72 19.80 -9.66
C ALA A 35 8.37 21.18 -9.54
N LYS A 36 7.56 22.25 -9.49
CA LYS A 36 8.03 23.64 -9.40
C LYS A 36 9.16 23.96 -10.40
N GLU A 37 8.95 23.61 -11.67
CA GLU A 37 9.88 23.81 -12.81
C GLU A 37 11.20 23.01 -12.71
N ASN A 38 11.39 22.21 -11.68
CA ASN A 38 12.57 21.35 -11.51
C ASN A 38 12.28 19.94 -11.99
N TYR A 39 13.12 19.44 -12.89
CA TYR A 39 13.13 18.03 -13.26
C TYR A 39 14.01 17.23 -12.32
N ARG A 40 13.48 16.13 -11.80
CA ARG A 40 14.20 15.14 -11.02
C ARG A 40 13.99 13.77 -11.63
N HIS A 41 15.04 12.97 -11.65
CA HIS A 41 14.94 11.58 -12.05
C HIS A 41 15.56 10.67 -11.00
N LEU A 42 14.94 9.54 -10.80
CA LEU A 42 15.40 8.49 -9.91
C LEU A 42 15.37 7.17 -10.67
N MET A 43 16.50 6.50 -10.70
CA MET A 43 16.57 5.11 -11.17
C MET A 43 16.64 4.19 -9.97
N SER A 44 15.93 3.09 -10.02
CA SER A 44 16.04 2.03 -9.04
C SER A 44 16.26 0.69 -9.72
N ASN A 45 17.06 -0.16 -9.10
CA ASN A 45 17.26 -1.54 -9.50
C ASN A 45 16.87 -2.42 -8.33
N ARG A 46 15.79 -3.18 -8.49
CA ARG A 46 15.31 -4.12 -7.48
C ARG A 46 15.65 -5.54 -7.91
N LEU A 47 16.26 -6.28 -7.01
CA LEU A 47 16.39 -7.73 -7.12
C LEU A 47 15.60 -8.35 -5.99
N ARG A 48 14.64 -9.20 -6.32
CA ARG A 48 13.91 -10.02 -5.36
C ARG A 48 14.19 -11.48 -5.62
N VAL A 49 14.50 -12.21 -4.56
CA VAL A 49 14.69 -13.67 -4.58
C VAL A 49 13.76 -14.28 -3.54
N ASP A 50 12.82 -15.07 -4.01
CA ASP A 50 11.86 -15.81 -3.21
C ASP A 50 12.33 -17.26 -3.06
N ILE A 51 12.26 -17.76 -1.84
CA ILE A 51 12.56 -19.16 -1.50
C ILE A 51 11.33 -19.73 -0.80
N LYS A 52 10.77 -20.80 -1.35
CA LYS A 52 9.66 -21.52 -0.73
C LYS A 52 10.02 -22.99 -0.60
N SER A 53 9.57 -23.60 0.49
CA SER A 53 9.80 -25.03 0.74
C SER A 53 8.58 -25.65 1.41
N THR A 54 8.16 -26.79 0.90
CA THR A 54 7.26 -27.71 1.60
C THR A 54 8.12 -28.69 2.39
N VAL A 55 8.29 -28.41 3.69
CA VAL A 55 9.16 -29.19 4.58
C VAL A 55 8.60 -30.58 4.82
N VAL A 56 7.28 -30.67 5.05
CA VAL A 56 6.46 -31.89 5.12
C VAL A 56 5.05 -31.53 4.66
N GLU A 57 4.21 -32.53 4.39
CA GLU A 57 2.89 -32.39 3.76
C GLU A 57 2.03 -31.21 4.29
N ASN A 58 2.16 -30.86 5.56
CA ASN A 58 1.37 -29.82 6.21
C ASN A 58 2.20 -28.63 6.69
N VAL A 59 3.48 -28.54 6.35
CA VAL A 59 4.40 -27.50 6.83
C VAL A 59 5.09 -26.82 5.65
N GLU A 60 4.81 -25.55 5.48
CA GLU A 60 5.42 -24.68 4.47
C GLU A 60 6.32 -23.66 5.16
N ALA A 61 7.42 -23.31 4.54
CA ALA A 61 8.26 -22.18 4.93
C ALA A 61 8.57 -21.32 3.71
N GLY A 62 8.60 -20.02 3.90
CA GLY A 62 8.94 -19.07 2.83
C GLY A 62 9.77 -17.92 3.35
N ALA A 63 10.65 -17.43 2.49
CA ALA A 63 11.41 -16.20 2.73
C ALA A 63 11.67 -15.49 1.42
N ASP A 64 11.67 -14.16 1.42
CA ASP A 64 12.16 -13.38 0.31
C ASP A 64 13.21 -12.36 0.72
N PHE A 65 14.17 -12.13 -0.17
CA PHE A 65 15.24 -11.17 0.00
C PHE A 65 15.12 -10.10 -1.09
N VAL A 66 15.12 -8.84 -0.67
CA VAL A 66 15.02 -7.70 -1.58
C VAL A 66 16.27 -6.84 -1.47
N GLY A 67 16.95 -6.65 -2.60
CA GLY A 67 17.99 -5.66 -2.79
C GLY A 67 17.46 -4.51 -3.62
N LEU A 68 17.67 -3.27 -3.17
CA LEU A 68 17.21 -2.07 -3.85
C LEU A 68 18.34 -1.04 -3.91
N LEU A 69 18.78 -0.72 -5.12
CA LEU A 69 19.86 0.23 -5.40
C LEU A 69 19.28 1.44 -6.12
N TYR A 70 19.74 2.64 -5.73
CA TYR A 70 19.28 3.89 -6.32
C TYR A 70 20.37 4.65 -7.03
N HIS A 71 20.03 5.28 -8.16
CA HIS A 71 20.89 6.13 -8.97
C HIS A 71 20.15 7.41 -9.41
N GLY A 72 20.87 8.42 -9.86
CA GLY A 72 20.31 9.69 -10.29
C GLY A 72 20.17 10.70 -9.16
N THR A 73 19.05 11.42 -9.09
CA THR A 73 18.77 12.43 -8.07
C THR A 73 18.34 11.75 -6.77
N LYS A 74 19.32 11.32 -5.96
CA LYS A 74 19.09 10.55 -4.73
C LYS A 74 18.69 11.41 -3.51
N ILE A 75 18.68 12.72 -3.61
CA ILE A 75 18.35 13.64 -2.51
C ILE A 75 17.21 14.53 -2.97
N TRP A 76 16.06 14.42 -2.31
CA TRP A 76 14.87 15.20 -2.62
C TRP A 76 14.49 16.10 -1.45
N ASN A 77 14.12 17.35 -1.76
CA ASN A 77 13.56 18.26 -0.76
C ASN A 77 12.03 18.11 -0.80
N LEU A 78 11.46 17.65 0.31
CA LEU A 78 10.03 17.41 0.43
C LEU A 78 9.20 18.71 0.34
N LEU A 79 9.79 19.87 0.67
CA LEU A 79 9.13 21.16 0.55
C LEU A 79 8.88 21.57 -0.92
N ASP A 80 9.55 20.94 -1.88
CA ASP A 80 9.28 21.14 -3.31
C ASP A 80 7.93 20.56 -3.75
N PHE A 81 7.37 19.64 -2.95
CA PHE A 81 6.07 18.99 -3.16
C PHE A 81 4.97 19.52 -2.22
N VAL A 82 5.24 20.60 -1.52
CA VAL A 82 4.31 21.31 -0.64
C VAL A 82 4.03 22.70 -1.26
N PRO A 83 2.79 23.23 -1.18
CA PRO A 83 2.47 24.58 -1.65
C PRO A 83 3.46 25.62 -1.16
N GLU A 84 3.83 26.59 -2.01
CA GLU A 84 4.82 27.60 -1.65
C GLU A 84 4.40 28.44 -0.47
N SER A 85 3.10 28.71 -0.32
CA SER A 85 2.51 29.40 0.83
C SER A 85 2.80 28.68 2.16
N LEU A 86 2.88 27.36 2.18
CA LEU A 86 3.21 26.54 3.34
C LEU A 86 4.73 26.33 3.47
N ALA A 87 5.42 26.03 2.37
CA ALA A 87 6.86 25.82 2.35
C ALA A 87 7.65 27.04 2.81
N SER A 88 7.19 28.24 2.50
CA SER A 88 7.80 29.51 2.93
C SER A 88 7.70 29.76 4.43
N THR A 89 6.69 29.17 5.10
CA THR A 89 6.54 29.32 6.57
C THR A 89 7.55 28.50 7.37
N VAL A 90 8.21 27.52 6.72
CA VAL A 90 9.21 26.67 7.39
C VAL A 90 10.48 27.46 7.65
N PRO A 91 10.91 27.61 8.92
CA PRO A 91 12.13 28.33 9.28
C PRO A 91 13.36 27.75 8.59
N ALA A 92 14.27 28.61 8.12
CA ALA A 92 15.47 28.20 7.37
C ALA A 92 16.31 27.13 8.11
N LYS A 93 16.38 27.21 9.44
CA LYS A 93 17.11 26.26 10.30
C LYS A 93 16.50 24.85 10.27
N LEU A 94 15.22 24.70 9.96
CA LEU A 94 14.51 23.41 9.94
C LEU A 94 14.45 22.80 8.55
N ARG A 95 14.67 23.56 7.48
CA ARG A 95 14.63 23.08 6.10
C ARG A 95 15.50 21.85 5.82
N PRO A 96 16.71 21.67 6.40
CA PRO A 96 17.49 20.45 6.21
C PRO A 96 16.81 19.17 6.70
N LEU A 97 15.84 19.23 7.62
CA LEU A 97 15.08 18.06 8.10
C LEU A 97 14.07 17.54 7.07
N TYR A 98 13.70 18.38 6.08
CA TYR A 98 12.78 17.99 5.01
C TYR A 98 13.50 17.38 3.80
N VAL A 99 14.76 17.02 3.95
CA VAL A 99 15.54 16.38 2.90
C VAL A 99 15.44 14.88 3.03
N LEU A 100 14.92 14.21 2.00
CA LEU A 100 14.76 12.76 1.92
C LEU A 100 15.89 12.15 1.08
N PRO A 101 16.83 11.38 1.67
CA PRO A 101 17.83 10.63 0.92
C PRO A 101 17.26 9.25 0.50
N PHE A 102 17.44 8.88 -0.76
CA PHE A 102 17.21 7.53 -1.26
C PHE A 102 18.49 6.70 -1.09
N ALA A 103 18.56 5.91 -0.03
CA ALA A 103 19.69 5.06 0.28
C ALA A 103 19.48 3.64 -0.24
N ASP A 104 20.56 3.03 -0.71
CA ASP A 104 20.56 1.63 -1.08
C ASP A 104 20.25 0.76 0.15
N ARG A 105 19.46 -0.28 -0.04
CA ARG A 105 19.01 -1.13 1.07
C ARG A 105 18.84 -2.57 0.66
N PHE A 106 19.10 -3.44 1.61
CA PHE A 106 18.85 -4.87 1.52
C PHE A 106 18.02 -5.29 2.72
N TYR A 107 16.96 -6.03 2.50
CA TYR A 107 16.06 -6.43 3.57
C TYR A 107 15.35 -7.73 3.25
N LEU A 108 14.84 -8.36 4.32
CA LEU A 108 13.97 -9.51 4.24
C LEU A 108 12.53 -9.01 4.08
N GLY A 109 11.89 -9.29 2.95
CA GLY A 109 10.50 -8.90 2.67
C GLY A 109 9.55 -9.74 3.51
N ASP A 110 9.55 -11.05 3.28
CA ASP A 110 8.83 -12.06 4.06
C ASP A 110 9.77 -13.09 4.68
N ALA A 111 9.38 -13.71 5.77
CA ALA A 111 10.04 -14.87 6.39
C ALA A 111 9.06 -15.53 7.36
N TYR A 112 8.45 -16.62 6.96
CA TYR A 112 7.38 -17.25 7.71
C TYR A 112 7.45 -18.77 7.66
N ALA A 113 6.79 -19.38 8.65
CA ALA A 113 6.43 -20.79 8.64
C ALA A 113 4.91 -20.92 8.80
N ARG A 114 4.32 -21.82 8.03
CA ARG A 114 2.89 -22.11 8.04
C ARG A 114 2.66 -23.60 8.29
N VAL A 115 1.77 -23.90 9.24
CA VAL A 115 1.32 -25.26 9.53
C VAL A 115 -0.17 -25.35 9.27
N SER A 116 -0.58 -26.30 8.44
CA SER A 116 -1.98 -26.46 8.01
C SER A 116 -2.54 -27.80 8.53
N PHE A 117 -3.72 -27.77 9.16
CA PHE A 117 -4.44 -28.94 9.66
C PHE A 117 -5.87 -28.92 9.11
N GLN A 118 -6.18 -29.73 8.13
CA GLN A 118 -7.52 -29.82 7.53
C GLN A 118 -8.18 -28.45 7.26
N ARG A 119 -8.80 -27.84 8.28
CA ARG A 119 -9.57 -26.58 8.18
C ARG A 119 -8.96 -25.43 8.96
N VAL A 120 -7.80 -25.62 9.51
CA VAL A 120 -7.09 -24.61 10.33
C VAL A 120 -5.66 -24.48 9.84
N ALA A 121 -5.18 -23.26 9.69
CA ALA A 121 -3.79 -22.97 9.42
C ALA A 121 -3.24 -21.95 10.40
N VAL A 122 -2.01 -22.15 10.84
CA VAL A 122 -1.27 -21.20 11.68
C VAL A 122 -0.05 -20.73 10.89
N THR A 123 0.10 -19.42 10.73
CA THR A 123 1.27 -18.81 10.10
C THR A 123 1.97 -17.92 11.10
N ALA A 124 3.26 -18.12 11.28
CA ALA A 124 4.09 -17.32 12.19
C ALA A 124 5.29 -16.76 11.44
N GLY A 125 5.62 -15.51 11.70
CA GLY A 125 6.75 -14.80 11.09
C GLY A 125 6.33 -13.58 10.31
N LYS A 126 7.24 -13.07 9.47
CA LYS A 126 7.01 -11.94 8.60
C LYS A 126 6.28 -12.39 7.35
N GLN A 127 5.08 -11.87 7.13
CA GLN A 127 4.16 -12.29 6.08
C GLN A 127 3.37 -11.11 5.53
N GLN A 128 2.95 -11.18 4.29
CA GLN A 128 2.04 -10.19 3.71
C GLN A 128 0.66 -10.28 4.36
N LEU A 129 0.15 -9.15 4.80
CA LEU A 129 -1.18 -9.01 5.40
C LEU A 129 -1.95 -7.99 4.59
N SER A 130 -3.12 -8.37 4.08
CA SER A 130 -4.00 -7.45 3.36
C SER A 130 -5.45 -7.77 3.69
N PHE A 131 -6.22 -6.72 3.95
CA PHE A 131 -7.63 -6.80 4.28
C PHE A 131 -8.42 -5.80 3.42
N GLY A 132 -9.72 -6.06 3.28
CA GLY A 132 -10.61 -5.22 2.49
C GLY A 132 -10.78 -5.68 1.04
N THR A 133 -11.65 -5.00 0.32
CA THR A 133 -12.08 -5.32 -1.05
C THR A 133 -11.92 -4.16 -2.02
N GLY A 134 -11.62 -2.95 -1.53
CA GLY A 134 -11.44 -1.76 -2.34
C GLY A 134 -10.31 -1.88 -3.33
N TYR A 135 -10.45 -1.26 -4.48
CA TYR A 135 -9.43 -1.25 -5.51
C TYR A 135 -8.34 -0.21 -5.22
N PHE A 136 -8.73 1.03 -4.97
CA PHE A 136 -7.79 2.14 -4.68
C PHE A 136 -7.56 2.38 -3.19
N ALA A 137 -8.55 2.12 -2.36
CA ALA A 137 -8.43 2.28 -0.92
C ALA A 137 -9.04 1.08 -0.18
N ASN A 138 -8.46 0.71 0.95
CA ASN A 138 -8.97 -0.33 1.83
C ASN A 138 -9.10 0.23 3.25
N PRO A 139 -10.24 0.79 3.63
CA PRO A 139 -10.47 1.30 4.99
C PRO A 139 -10.20 0.30 6.10
N THR A 140 -10.50 -0.98 5.89
CA THR A 140 -10.28 -2.03 6.90
C THR A 140 -8.86 -2.60 6.94
N ASP A 141 -7.99 -2.23 6.00
CA ASP A 141 -6.56 -2.62 6.06
C ASP A 141 -5.82 -1.70 7.03
N VAL A 142 -5.55 -2.20 8.23
CA VAL A 142 -4.81 -1.48 9.27
C VAL A 142 -3.29 -1.61 9.13
N PHE A 143 -2.82 -2.42 8.18
CA PHE A 143 -1.39 -2.68 7.97
C PHE A 143 -0.81 -1.90 6.81
N ASN A 144 -1.61 -1.66 5.76
CA ASN A 144 -1.10 -1.08 4.52
C ASN A 144 -1.97 0.09 4.05
N ILE A 145 -1.32 1.04 3.40
CA ILE A 145 -1.97 2.09 2.61
C ILE A 145 -1.58 1.83 1.17
N LYS A 146 -2.58 1.71 0.29
CA LYS A 146 -2.35 1.52 -1.14
C LYS A 146 -1.76 2.78 -1.77
N ASP A 147 -0.83 2.59 -2.69
CA ASP A 147 -0.38 3.66 -3.57
C ASP A 147 -1.37 3.80 -4.72
N ALA A 148 -2.13 4.88 -4.73
CA ALA A 148 -3.12 5.13 -5.77
C ALA A 148 -2.49 5.45 -7.15
N PHE A 149 -1.22 5.85 -7.20
CA PHE A 149 -0.49 6.14 -8.43
C PHE A 149 0.29 4.94 -8.99
N ASP A 150 0.55 3.92 -8.17
CA ASP A 150 1.17 2.66 -8.61
C ASP A 150 0.38 1.46 -8.09
N PRO A 151 -0.69 1.05 -8.78
CA PRO A 151 -1.49 -0.11 -8.38
C PRO A 151 -0.72 -1.45 -8.45
N THR A 152 0.48 -1.46 -9.03
CA THR A 152 1.37 -2.62 -9.08
C THR A 152 2.32 -2.69 -7.89
N TYR A 153 2.18 -1.78 -6.94
CA TYR A 153 2.96 -1.72 -5.71
C TYR A 153 2.85 -3.01 -4.88
N GLU A 154 3.99 -3.54 -4.46
CA GLU A 154 4.07 -4.69 -3.58
C GLU A 154 3.98 -4.27 -2.11
N GLN A 155 3.04 -4.84 -1.39
CA GLN A 155 2.86 -4.54 0.03
C GLN A 155 3.98 -5.17 0.87
N PRO A 156 4.49 -4.47 1.89
CA PRO A 156 5.52 -5.01 2.78
C PRO A 156 4.96 -6.13 3.67
N GLY A 157 5.82 -7.09 4.02
CA GLY A 157 5.50 -8.08 5.02
C GLY A 157 5.52 -7.52 6.45
N HIS A 158 4.66 -8.06 7.30
CA HIS A 158 4.51 -7.71 8.71
C HIS A 158 4.74 -8.93 9.61
N ASN A 159 5.46 -8.75 10.72
CA ASN A 159 5.61 -9.82 11.71
C ASN A 159 4.26 -10.09 12.37
N ALA A 160 3.79 -11.32 12.30
CA ALA A 160 2.52 -11.71 12.90
C ALA A 160 2.44 -13.20 13.22
N LEU A 161 1.59 -13.52 14.19
CA LEU A 161 1.00 -14.83 14.37
C LEU A 161 -0.43 -14.76 13.84
N ARG A 162 -0.73 -15.55 12.80
CA ARG A 162 -2.03 -15.60 12.15
C ARG A 162 -2.63 -16.98 12.27
N LEU A 163 -3.90 -17.03 12.64
CA LEU A 163 -4.73 -18.22 12.70
C LEU A 163 -5.85 -18.08 11.70
N ASP A 164 -5.93 -18.94 10.69
CA ASP A 164 -7.02 -19.03 9.75
C ASP A 164 -7.81 -20.31 10.01
N ALA A 165 -9.12 -20.20 10.08
CA ALA A 165 -10.04 -21.33 10.23
C ALA A 165 -11.13 -21.27 9.17
N GLN A 166 -11.46 -22.40 8.57
CA GLN A 166 -12.55 -22.56 7.60
C GLN A 166 -13.57 -23.59 8.08
N PRO A 167 -14.43 -23.25 9.05
CA PRO A 167 -15.36 -24.19 9.66
C PRO A 167 -16.37 -24.77 8.64
N ARG A 168 -16.70 -24.00 7.57
CA ARG A 168 -17.56 -24.44 6.45
C ARG A 168 -16.97 -23.94 5.13
N SER A 169 -17.37 -24.52 4.01
CA SER A 169 -16.86 -24.18 2.67
C SER A 169 -16.97 -22.70 2.30
N ARG A 170 -17.96 -21.99 2.85
CA ARG A 170 -18.19 -20.56 2.56
C ARG A 170 -18.07 -19.67 3.79
N VAL A 171 -17.46 -20.16 4.87
CA VAL A 171 -17.23 -19.40 6.09
C VAL A 171 -15.78 -19.50 6.47
N SER A 172 -15.11 -18.37 6.61
CA SER A 172 -13.74 -18.30 7.10
C SER A 172 -13.61 -17.31 8.27
N MET A 173 -12.68 -17.57 9.14
CA MET A 173 -12.34 -16.73 10.29
C MET A 173 -10.82 -16.56 10.34
N THR A 174 -10.37 -15.35 10.60
CA THR A 174 -8.96 -15.03 10.78
C THR A 174 -8.78 -14.33 12.12
N GLY A 175 -7.88 -14.85 12.94
CA GLY A 175 -7.36 -14.18 14.12
C GLY A 175 -5.89 -13.81 13.91
N LEU A 176 -5.47 -12.61 14.32
CA LEU A 176 -4.11 -12.15 14.08
C LEU A 176 -3.58 -11.34 15.25
N LEU A 177 -2.31 -11.60 15.59
CA LEU A 177 -1.52 -10.83 16.54
C LEU A 177 -0.23 -10.38 15.86
N ALA A 178 -0.04 -9.07 15.64
CA ALA A 178 1.22 -8.51 15.19
C ALA A 178 1.92 -7.83 16.36
N PRO A 179 3.07 -8.40 16.84
CA PRO A 179 3.70 -8.00 18.08
C PRO A 179 4.24 -6.57 18.02
N GLY A 180 3.91 -5.77 19.02
CA GLY A 180 4.53 -4.49 19.33
C GLY A 180 5.57 -4.62 20.44
N ALA A 181 5.99 -3.50 21.04
CA ALA A 181 6.92 -3.47 22.16
C ALA A 181 6.35 -4.11 23.42
N ASP A 182 5.03 -4.05 23.60
CA ASP A 182 4.29 -4.66 24.70
C ASP A 182 2.91 -5.14 24.23
N TRP A 183 2.10 -5.69 25.16
CA TRP A 183 0.74 -6.16 24.83
C TRP A 183 -0.21 -5.01 24.39
N LYS A 184 0.02 -3.78 24.84
CA LYS A 184 -0.81 -2.63 24.47
C LYS A 184 -0.52 -2.16 23.05
N SER A 185 0.74 -2.21 22.65
CA SER A 185 1.20 -1.86 21.30
C SER A 185 1.03 -2.99 20.28
N THR A 186 0.78 -4.23 20.73
CA THR A 186 0.50 -5.37 19.87
C THR A 186 -0.81 -5.16 19.11
N THR A 187 -0.78 -5.21 17.77
CA THR A 187 -2.00 -5.21 16.94
C THR A 187 -2.74 -6.52 17.10
N LYS A 188 -4.03 -6.42 17.34
CA LYS A 188 -4.97 -7.54 17.50
C LYS A 188 -6.08 -7.38 16.49
N LEU A 189 -6.34 -8.41 15.69
CA LEU A 189 -7.36 -8.37 14.67
C LEU A 189 -8.14 -9.69 14.63
N VAL A 190 -9.44 -9.58 14.48
CA VAL A 190 -10.33 -10.71 14.21
C VAL A 190 -11.22 -10.35 13.03
N ARG A 191 -11.32 -11.25 12.06
CA ARG A 191 -12.19 -11.13 10.89
C ARG A 191 -13.01 -12.40 10.71
N ALA A 192 -14.27 -12.25 10.36
CA ALA A 192 -15.13 -13.33 9.91
C ALA A 192 -15.69 -12.98 8.53
N LYS A 193 -15.65 -13.95 7.60
CA LYS A 193 -16.16 -13.82 6.23
C LYS A 193 -17.14 -14.94 5.95
N ALA A 194 -18.25 -14.62 5.28
CA ALA A 194 -19.25 -15.59 4.85
C ALA A 194 -19.75 -15.26 3.44
N GLY A 195 -19.95 -16.30 2.63
CA GLY A 195 -20.50 -16.16 1.29
C GLY A 195 -22.01 -16.42 1.25
N PHE A 196 -22.76 -15.52 0.62
CA PHE A 196 -24.21 -15.60 0.41
C PHE A 196 -24.54 -15.40 -1.08
N GLY A 197 -25.04 -16.43 -1.75
CA GLY A 197 -25.31 -16.35 -3.18
C GLY A 197 -24.06 -15.98 -3.98
N ARG A 198 -24.08 -14.85 -4.63
CA ARG A 198 -22.96 -14.29 -5.41
C ARG A 198 -22.17 -13.21 -4.64
N PHE A 199 -22.42 -13.06 -3.35
CA PHE A 199 -21.75 -12.08 -2.51
C PHE A 199 -20.95 -12.75 -1.41
N ASP A 200 -19.78 -12.19 -1.14
CA ASP A 200 -18.98 -12.43 0.05
C ASP A 200 -19.08 -11.21 0.97
N LEU A 201 -19.39 -11.45 2.23
CA LEU A 201 -19.52 -10.43 3.28
C LEU A 201 -18.47 -10.69 4.35
N SER A 202 -17.83 -9.66 4.87
CA SER A 202 -16.96 -9.80 6.03
C SER A 202 -17.21 -8.72 7.07
N VAL A 203 -16.88 -9.08 8.32
CA VAL A 203 -16.81 -8.15 9.45
C VAL A 203 -15.44 -8.28 10.10
N LEU A 204 -14.92 -7.17 10.57
CA LEU A 204 -13.58 -7.07 11.15
C LEU A 204 -13.61 -6.17 12.38
N GLY A 205 -12.90 -6.60 13.43
CA GLY A 205 -12.56 -5.79 14.58
C GLY A 205 -11.07 -5.80 14.81
N ALA A 206 -10.45 -4.64 15.00
CA ALA A 206 -9.04 -4.57 15.30
C ALA A 206 -8.71 -3.48 16.35
N GLU A 207 -7.62 -3.71 17.09
CA GLU A 207 -6.96 -2.73 17.94
C GLU A 207 -5.51 -2.64 17.50
N PHE A 208 -5.01 -1.44 17.17
CA PHE A 208 -3.68 -1.21 16.62
C PHE A 208 -3.11 0.14 17.04
N GLU A 209 -1.80 0.30 16.93
CA GLU A 209 -1.14 1.59 17.09
C GLU A 209 -1.05 2.31 15.74
N HIS A 210 -1.36 3.60 15.78
CA HIS A 210 -1.13 4.51 14.67
C HIS A 210 -0.14 5.60 15.10
N THR A 211 0.93 5.76 14.33
CA THR A 211 1.91 6.80 14.57
C THR A 211 1.73 7.92 13.55
N ALA A 212 1.56 9.13 14.03
CA ALA A 212 1.48 10.34 13.22
C ALA A 212 2.70 11.22 13.47
N THR A 213 3.32 11.74 12.42
CA THR A 213 4.43 12.67 12.49
C THR A 213 3.90 14.11 12.49
N ASP A 214 4.35 14.93 13.43
CA ASP A 214 4.15 16.37 13.40
C ASP A 214 5.36 17.03 12.73
N PHE A 215 5.24 17.31 11.46
CA PHE A 215 6.28 17.94 10.64
C PHE A 215 6.52 19.42 10.98
N LYS A 216 5.72 20.02 11.86
CA LYS A 216 5.89 21.40 12.33
C LYS A 216 6.62 21.49 13.66
N ALA A 217 6.75 20.39 14.39
CA ALA A 217 7.36 20.32 15.71
C ALA A 217 8.62 19.44 15.71
N ILE A 218 9.66 19.89 16.42
CA ILE A 218 10.93 19.21 16.56
C ILE A 218 11.08 18.71 17.99
N ASP A 219 11.37 17.44 18.14
CA ASP A 219 11.83 16.85 19.39
C ASP A 219 13.27 17.28 19.64
N THR A 220 13.49 18.02 20.72
CA THR A 220 14.80 18.59 21.08
C THR A 220 15.83 17.54 21.49
N LEU A 221 15.40 16.32 21.84
CA LEU A 221 16.28 15.22 22.22
C LEU A 221 16.79 14.46 21.00
N THR A 222 15.90 14.15 20.08
CA THR A 222 16.23 13.38 18.86
C THR A 222 16.66 14.28 17.70
N MET A 223 16.41 15.59 17.78
CA MET A 223 16.59 16.57 16.70
C MET A 223 15.86 16.15 15.42
N TRP A 224 14.72 15.47 15.58
CA TRP A 224 13.85 15.00 14.50
C TRP A 224 12.41 15.44 14.73
N PHE A 225 11.53 15.20 13.77
CA PHE A 225 10.11 15.53 13.90
C PHE A 225 9.46 14.79 15.07
N VAL A 226 8.58 15.46 15.79
CA VAL A 226 7.80 14.85 16.86
C VAL A 226 6.90 13.76 16.28
N ARG A 227 6.92 12.59 16.89
CA ARG A 227 6.05 11.47 16.53
C ARG A 227 5.13 11.15 17.69
N THR A 228 3.84 11.15 17.42
CA THR A 228 2.82 10.80 18.40
C THR A 228 2.21 9.46 18.02
N THR A 229 2.24 8.51 18.93
CA THR A 229 1.60 7.20 18.76
C THR A 229 0.30 7.19 19.53
N ASP A 230 -0.78 6.86 18.83
CA ASP A 230 -2.13 6.72 19.37
C ASP A 230 -2.65 5.30 19.15
N ARG A 231 -3.33 4.77 20.16
CA ARG A 231 -4.01 3.49 20.04
C ARG A 231 -5.40 3.68 19.47
N ARG A 232 -5.70 2.95 18.42
CA ARG A 232 -6.98 3.02 17.71
C ARG A 232 -7.68 1.67 17.72
N ARG A 233 -9.00 1.72 17.78
CA ARG A 233 -9.86 0.58 17.50
C ARG A 233 -10.59 0.84 16.20
N VAL A 234 -10.85 -0.21 15.45
CA VAL A 234 -11.70 -0.15 14.27
C VAL A 234 -12.71 -1.28 14.31
N LEU A 235 -13.95 -0.94 13.98
CA LEU A 235 -14.98 -1.89 13.62
C LEU A 235 -15.31 -1.64 12.15
N GLY A 236 -15.17 -2.66 11.32
CA GLY A 236 -15.35 -2.51 9.89
C GLY A 236 -15.93 -3.75 9.25
N GLY A 237 -16.18 -3.65 7.96
CA GLY A 237 -16.66 -4.75 7.15
C GLY A 237 -16.57 -4.43 5.68
N ASP A 238 -16.64 -5.47 4.89
CA ASP A 238 -16.61 -5.39 3.44
C ASP A 238 -17.62 -6.33 2.79
N MET A 239 -18.03 -5.96 1.59
CA MET A 239 -18.88 -6.76 0.72
C MET A 239 -18.29 -6.72 -0.69
N VAL A 240 -18.18 -7.88 -1.32
CA VAL A 240 -17.84 -7.99 -2.74
C VAL A 240 -18.74 -9.03 -3.39
N GLY A 241 -19.21 -8.74 -4.59
CA GLY A 241 -20.06 -9.68 -5.33
C GLY A 241 -20.37 -9.20 -6.71
N GLN A 242 -21.33 -9.88 -7.34
CA GLN A 242 -21.73 -9.61 -8.71
C GLN A 242 -23.23 -9.68 -8.88
N VAL A 243 -23.78 -8.71 -9.60
CA VAL A 243 -25.18 -8.71 -10.06
C VAL A 243 -25.17 -8.68 -11.58
N TRP A 244 -25.70 -9.74 -12.21
CA TRP A 244 -25.53 -10.04 -13.65
C TRP A 244 -24.04 -10.06 -14.02
N GLU A 245 -23.59 -9.12 -14.82
CA GLU A 245 -22.19 -8.97 -15.27
C GLU A 245 -21.47 -7.79 -14.60
N ILE A 246 -22.14 -7.14 -13.65
CA ILE A 246 -21.63 -5.98 -12.94
C ILE A 246 -21.04 -6.42 -11.62
N GLY A 247 -19.75 -6.20 -11.42
CA GLY A 247 -19.07 -6.33 -10.14
C GLY A 247 -19.41 -5.18 -9.22
N LEU A 248 -19.60 -5.47 -7.94
CA LEU A 248 -19.94 -4.50 -6.91
C LEU A 248 -19.13 -4.77 -5.65
N TRP A 249 -18.59 -3.73 -5.05
CA TRP A 249 -17.99 -3.82 -3.73
C TRP A 249 -18.28 -2.60 -2.90
N ALA A 250 -18.28 -2.80 -1.60
CA ALA A 250 -18.31 -1.73 -0.62
C ALA A 250 -17.50 -2.15 0.61
N GLU A 251 -16.84 -1.19 1.23
CA GLU A 251 -16.07 -1.41 2.44
C GLU A 251 -16.21 -0.19 3.35
N GLY A 252 -16.16 -0.40 4.65
CA GLY A 252 -16.18 0.70 5.60
C GLY A 252 -15.55 0.33 6.93
N GLY A 253 -14.98 1.33 7.58
CA GLY A 253 -14.42 1.24 8.92
C GLY A 253 -14.82 2.45 9.78
N TYR A 254 -15.23 2.18 11.00
CA TYR A 254 -15.44 3.18 12.05
C TYR A 254 -14.29 3.11 13.02
N PHE A 255 -13.56 4.21 13.15
CA PHE A 255 -12.31 4.32 13.89
C PHE A 255 -12.53 5.08 15.18
N MET A 256 -12.05 4.51 16.28
CA MET A 256 -12.16 5.03 17.65
C MET A 256 -10.75 5.22 18.22
N PRO A 257 -10.07 6.34 17.93
CA PRO A 257 -8.78 6.66 18.54
C PRO A 257 -8.94 6.90 20.03
N VAL A 258 -7.91 6.57 20.83
CA VAL A 258 -7.91 6.92 22.27
C VAL A 258 -7.70 8.42 22.45
N GLN A 259 -6.95 9.05 21.53
CA GLN A 259 -6.75 10.48 21.49
C GLN A 259 -7.26 11.05 20.15
N GLY A 260 -8.13 12.04 20.20
CA GLY A 260 -8.72 12.66 19.02
C GLY A 260 -10.19 12.32 18.81
N GLU A 261 -10.72 12.73 17.68
CA GLU A 261 -12.11 12.50 17.31
C GLU A 261 -12.29 11.19 16.58
N GLU A 262 -13.43 10.55 16.81
CA GLU A 262 -13.85 9.37 16.06
C GLU A 262 -14.14 9.75 14.61
N TYR A 263 -13.82 8.84 13.68
CA TYR A 263 -14.03 9.07 12.26
C TYR A 263 -14.42 7.77 11.55
N TYR A 264 -14.91 7.90 10.33
CA TYR A 264 -15.19 6.76 9.47
C TYR A 264 -14.58 6.94 8.08
N GLU A 265 -14.27 5.82 7.47
CA GLU A 265 -13.91 5.72 6.06
C GLU A 265 -14.86 4.76 5.36
N LEU A 266 -15.26 5.11 4.14
CA LEU A 266 -16.16 4.32 3.30
C LEU A 266 -15.65 4.30 1.87
N ILE A 267 -15.77 3.16 1.21
CA ILE A 267 -15.66 3.04 -0.23
C ILE A 267 -16.88 2.33 -0.80
N ALA A 268 -17.19 2.63 -2.05
CA ALA A 268 -18.13 1.87 -2.85
C ALA A 268 -17.67 1.89 -4.29
N GLY A 269 -17.71 0.75 -4.95
CA GLY A 269 -17.23 0.63 -6.31
C GLY A 269 -18.06 -0.31 -7.16
N ILE A 270 -17.89 -0.14 -8.45
CA ILE A 270 -18.57 -0.88 -9.51
C ILE A 270 -17.60 -1.12 -10.66
N ASP A 271 -17.66 -2.29 -11.27
CA ASP A 271 -16.95 -2.59 -12.50
C ASP A 271 -17.79 -3.36 -13.51
N HIS A 272 -17.37 -3.29 -14.74
CA HIS A 272 -17.97 -4.06 -15.84
C HIS A 272 -16.98 -4.18 -17.00
N THR A 273 -17.00 -5.35 -17.64
CA THR A 273 -16.29 -5.59 -18.90
C THR A 273 -17.31 -5.60 -20.04
N LEU A 274 -17.17 -4.66 -20.97
CA LEU A 274 -18.03 -4.57 -22.15
C LEU A 274 -17.75 -5.74 -23.13
N ASP A 275 -18.70 -6.04 -24.03
CA ASP A 275 -18.59 -7.12 -25.03
C ASP A 275 -17.35 -6.99 -25.94
N ASN A 276 -16.86 -5.78 -26.16
CA ASN A 276 -15.64 -5.51 -26.91
C ASN A 276 -14.33 -5.70 -26.12
N GLY A 277 -14.42 -6.14 -24.86
CA GLY A 277 -13.27 -6.36 -23.97
C GLY A 277 -12.79 -5.11 -23.21
N LEU A 278 -13.45 -3.97 -23.37
CA LEU A 278 -13.13 -2.77 -22.58
C LEU A 278 -13.60 -2.95 -21.13
N TYR A 279 -12.66 -3.01 -20.19
CA TYR A 279 -12.94 -3.01 -18.76
C TYR A 279 -13.07 -1.58 -18.24
N LEU A 280 -14.15 -1.32 -17.52
CA LEU A 280 -14.44 -0.04 -16.86
C LEU A 280 -14.68 -0.26 -15.37
N MET A 281 -14.16 0.65 -14.55
CA MET A 281 -14.34 0.62 -13.11
C MET A 281 -14.48 2.04 -12.57
N ALA A 282 -15.32 2.19 -11.54
CA ALA A 282 -15.43 3.41 -10.75
C ALA A 282 -15.49 3.08 -9.26
N GLU A 283 -14.79 3.85 -8.43
CA GLU A 283 -14.81 3.73 -6.97
C GLU A 283 -14.93 5.12 -6.34
N TYR A 284 -15.81 5.27 -5.38
CA TYR A 284 -15.91 6.43 -4.52
C TYR A 284 -15.29 6.15 -3.17
N HIS A 285 -14.56 7.11 -2.62
CA HIS A 285 -13.94 7.03 -1.30
C HIS A 285 -14.27 8.28 -0.47
N ARG A 286 -14.66 8.06 0.78
CA ARG A 286 -14.84 9.12 1.77
C ARG A 286 -14.06 8.81 3.04
N ASN A 287 -13.22 9.75 3.45
CA ASN A 287 -12.48 9.72 4.71
C ASN A 287 -12.80 10.96 5.53
N THR A 288 -13.56 10.79 6.62
CA THR A 288 -14.01 11.93 7.43
C THR A 288 -12.90 12.53 8.31
N GLN A 289 -11.75 11.87 8.45
CA GLN A 289 -10.57 12.43 9.09
C GLN A 289 -9.90 13.50 8.21
N ALA A 290 -9.99 13.36 6.90
CA ALA A 290 -9.41 14.29 5.94
C ALA A 290 -10.21 15.59 5.83
N ARG A 291 -9.55 16.66 5.35
CA ARG A 291 -10.16 17.98 5.20
C ARG A 291 -11.16 18.03 4.07
N ALA A 292 -12.29 18.72 4.28
CA ALA A 292 -13.25 19.02 3.22
C ALA A 292 -12.89 20.29 2.44
N ASP A 293 -12.29 21.26 3.09
CA ASP A 293 -11.85 22.50 2.45
C ASP A 293 -10.33 22.47 2.26
N TRP A 294 -9.88 22.47 1.00
CA TRP A 294 -8.48 22.42 0.62
C TRP A 294 -7.66 23.63 1.12
N ARG A 295 -8.31 24.78 1.38
CA ARG A 295 -7.66 25.95 1.96
C ARG A 295 -7.19 25.73 3.38
N GLN A 296 -7.67 24.69 4.04
CA GLN A 296 -7.28 24.27 5.39
C GLN A 296 -6.17 23.21 5.39
N TYR A 297 -5.72 22.74 4.23
CA TYR A 297 -4.59 21.81 4.15
C TYR A 297 -3.34 22.49 4.73
N ASP A 298 -2.69 21.82 5.65
CA ASP A 298 -1.45 22.30 6.26
C ASP A 298 -0.24 21.41 5.87
N THR A 299 0.94 21.80 6.34
CA THR A 299 2.17 21.04 6.06
C THR A 299 2.09 19.58 6.54
N ASN A 300 1.40 19.32 7.67
CA ASN A 300 1.20 17.98 8.18
C ASN A 300 0.30 17.16 7.26
N ASP A 301 -0.80 17.72 6.76
CA ASP A 301 -1.71 17.03 5.87
C ASP A 301 -0.97 16.58 4.58
N TRP A 302 -0.18 17.48 3.98
CA TRP A 302 0.62 17.20 2.79
C TRP A 302 1.66 16.10 3.01
N LEU A 303 2.50 16.27 4.03
CA LEU A 303 3.61 15.35 4.25
C LEU A 303 3.14 14.00 4.78
N ARG A 304 2.12 13.94 5.62
CA ARG A 304 1.53 12.67 6.07
C ARG A 304 0.93 11.89 4.90
N SER A 305 0.28 12.56 3.96
CA SER A 305 -0.23 11.92 2.74
C SER A 305 0.91 11.38 1.88
N MET A 306 1.99 12.14 1.68
CA MET A 306 3.16 11.72 0.91
C MET A 306 3.92 10.54 1.55
N PHE A 307 3.94 10.46 2.89
CA PHE A 307 4.59 9.35 3.62
C PHE A 307 3.66 8.16 3.88
N GLY A 308 2.44 8.19 3.38
CA GLY A 308 1.47 7.12 3.61
C GLY A 308 1.04 7.01 5.09
N GLU A 309 1.10 8.08 5.88
CA GLU A 309 0.55 8.12 7.23
C GLU A 309 -0.96 8.40 7.22
N THR A 310 -1.47 8.99 6.14
CA THR A 310 -2.89 9.17 5.83
C THR A 310 -3.20 8.66 4.43
N ARG A 311 -4.37 8.07 4.24
CA ARG A 311 -4.76 7.51 2.92
C ARG A 311 -5.02 8.57 1.88
N THR A 312 -5.56 9.70 2.29
CA THR A 312 -5.98 10.77 1.37
C THR A 312 -5.78 12.14 1.97
N LEU A 313 -5.51 13.12 1.11
CA LEU A 313 -5.48 14.53 1.46
C LEU A 313 -6.90 15.11 1.49
N ALA A 314 -7.71 14.79 0.47
CA ALA A 314 -9.10 15.22 0.36
C ALA A 314 -10.06 14.24 1.04
N ARG A 315 -11.16 14.75 1.57
CA ARG A 315 -12.21 13.98 2.24
C ARG A 315 -12.96 13.04 1.32
N ASP A 316 -13.37 13.56 0.17
CA ASP A 316 -14.18 12.85 -0.83
C ASP A 316 -13.40 12.73 -2.14
N GLN A 317 -13.22 11.50 -2.62
CA GLN A 317 -12.49 11.21 -3.84
C GLN A 317 -13.26 10.26 -4.74
N GLY A 318 -13.06 10.42 -6.03
CA GLY A 318 -13.53 9.52 -7.06
C GLY A 318 -12.36 8.91 -7.80
N TYR A 319 -12.44 7.63 -8.09
CA TYR A 319 -11.47 6.88 -8.90
C TYR A 319 -12.17 6.28 -10.09
N GLY A 320 -11.49 6.26 -11.23
CA GLY A 320 -11.97 5.60 -12.43
C GLY A 320 -10.83 4.89 -13.13
N LEU A 321 -11.13 3.77 -13.77
CA LEU A 321 -10.17 3.01 -14.57
C LEU A 321 -10.86 2.50 -15.83
N ALA A 322 -10.21 2.73 -16.97
CA ALA A 322 -10.52 2.10 -18.24
C ALA A 322 -9.29 1.30 -18.68
N ARG A 323 -9.46 -0.01 -18.98
CA ARG A 323 -8.39 -0.88 -19.51
C ARG A 323 -8.89 -1.62 -20.75
N TYR A 324 -7.98 -1.75 -21.71
CA TYR A 324 -8.26 -2.46 -22.94
C TYR A 324 -7.03 -3.26 -23.38
N GLN A 325 -7.26 -4.52 -23.75
CA GLN A 325 -6.23 -5.38 -24.31
C GLN A 325 -6.20 -5.18 -25.82
N LEU A 326 -5.14 -4.51 -26.32
CA LEU A 326 -4.98 -4.24 -27.76
C LEU A 326 -4.65 -5.52 -28.54
N ILE A 327 -3.74 -6.32 -27.97
CA ILE A 327 -3.37 -7.66 -28.42
C ILE A 327 -3.04 -8.49 -27.17
N ASP A 328 -2.91 -9.80 -27.29
CA ASP A 328 -2.69 -10.72 -26.15
C ASP A 328 -1.53 -10.32 -25.22
N LEU A 329 -0.52 -9.63 -25.76
CA LEU A 329 0.68 -9.23 -25.02
C LEU A 329 0.73 -7.74 -24.65
N LEU A 330 -0.22 -6.92 -25.13
CA LEU A 330 -0.18 -5.47 -24.95
C LEU A 330 -1.51 -4.93 -24.45
N GLY A 331 -1.53 -4.46 -23.22
CA GLY A 331 -2.64 -3.76 -22.59
C GLY A 331 -2.38 -2.27 -22.49
N ILE A 332 -3.44 -1.48 -22.63
CA ILE A 332 -3.43 -0.05 -22.35
C ILE A 332 -4.48 0.29 -21.30
N GLY A 333 -4.24 1.32 -20.52
CA GLY A 333 -5.19 1.79 -19.52
C GLY A 333 -5.12 3.28 -19.30
N LEU A 334 -6.19 3.82 -18.77
CA LEU A 334 -6.28 5.19 -18.28
C LEU A 334 -6.95 5.16 -16.91
N MET A 335 -6.24 5.60 -15.89
CA MET A 335 -6.76 5.80 -14.56
C MET A 335 -7.00 7.29 -14.31
N GLY A 336 -8.08 7.62 -13.63
CA GLY A 336 -8.40 8.95 -13.15
C GLY A 336 -8.59 8.94 -11.64
N ILE A 337 -8.01 9.91 -10.95
CA ILE A 337 -8.19 10.13 -9.52
C ILE A 337 -8.65 11.57 -9.35
N ALA A 338 -9.81 11.81 -8.74
CA ALA A 338 -10.37 13.15 -8.59
C ALA A 338 -10.68 13.48 -7.14
N SER A 339 -10.30 14.66 -6.69
CA SER A 339 -10.79 15.26 -5.44
C SER A 339 -12.13 15.94 -5.72
N ILE A 340 -13.20 15.42 -5.14
CA ILE A 340 -14.54 16.00 -5.28
C ILE A 340 -14.65 17.33 -4.54
N ASN A 341 -13.86 17.49 -3.46
CA ASN A 341 -13.91 18.68 -2.61
C ASN A 341 -13.32 19.93 -3.24
N ASP A 342 -12.31 19.79 -4.11
CA ASP A 342 -11.60 20.93 -4.70
C ASP A 342 -11.59 20.94 -6.23
N GLY A 343 -12.13 19.88 -6.86
CA GLY A 343 -12.25 19.75 -8.31
C GLY A 343 -10.94 19.50 -9.05
N SER A 344 -9.85 19.19 -8.32
CA SER A 344 -8.58 18.77 -8.94
C SER A 344 -8.58 17.29 -9.26
N PHE A 345 -7.78 16.88 -10.24
CA PHE A 345 -7.68 15.46 -10.61
C PHE A 345 -6.31 15.11 -11.17
N ALA A 346 -6.00 13.81 -11.15
CA ALA A 346 -4.86 13.21 -11.80
C ALA A 346 -5.33 12.26 -12.89
N LEU A 347 -4.66 12.27 -14.03
CA LEU A 347 -4.80 11.27 -15.09
C LEU A 347 -3.53 10.44 -15.14
N VAL A 348 -3.68 9.12 -15.17
CA VAL A 348 -2.58 8.16 -15.19
C VAL A 348 -2.75 7.21 -16.37
N PRO A 349 -2.28 7.58 -17.56
CA PRO A 349 -2.15 6.65 -18.67
C PRO A 349 -1.13 5.57 -18.34
N MET A 350 -1.43 4.33 -18.74
CA MET A 350 -0.61 3.16 -18.51
C MET A 350 -0.54 2.25 -19.72
N VAL A 351 0.61 1.61 -19.88
CA VAL A 351 0.85 0.58 -20.88
C VAL A 351 1.55 -0.59 -20.18
N ASP A 352 0.98 -1.78 -20.32
CA ASP A 352 1.56 -3.04 -19.85
C ASP A 352 1.86 -3.91 -21.07
N TRP A 353 3.13 -4.30 -21.24
CA TRP A 353 3.58 -5.05 -22.39
C TRP A 353 4.44 -6.25 -21.96
N ASN A 354 3.94 -7.45 -22.22
CA ASN A 354 4.73 -8.69 -22.12
C ASN A 354 5.66 -8.75 -23.35
N LEU A 355 6.86 -8.18 -23.20
CA LEU A 355 7.79 -7.97 -24.31
C LEU A 355 8.40 -9.28 -24.82
N PHE A 356 8.72 -10.19 -23.91
CA PHE A 356 9.25 -11.53 -24.16
C PHE A 356 8.73 -12.47 -23.08
N GLU A 357 8.93 -13.77 -23.25
CA GLU A 357 8.72 -14.74 -22.18
C GLU A 357 9.51 -14.28 -20.92
N ASN A 358 8.81 -14.17 -19.79
CA ASN A 358 9.35 -13.70 -18.52
C ASN A 358 9.85 -12.22 -18.50
N VAL A 359 9.46 -11.36 -19.44
CA VAL A 359 9.84 -9.95 -19.48
C VAL A 359 8.63 -9.05 -19.63
N ASP A 360 8.30 -8.33 -18.58
CA ASP A 360 7.21 -7.36 -18.54
C ASP A 360 7.75 -5.93 -18.59
N LEU A 361 7.15 -5.10 -19.42
CA LEU A 361 7.42 -3.68 -19.49
C LEU A 361 6.16 -2.91 -19.07
N THR A 362 6.28 -2.05 -18.06
CA THR A 362 5.22 -1.14 -17.62
C THR A 362 5.65 0.30 -17.82
N LEU A 363 4.83 1.06 -18.53
CA LEU A 363 4.97 2.51 -18.65
C LEU A 363 3.77 3.17 -18.00
N MET A 364 4.01 4.08 -17.07
CA MET A 364 2.98 4.89 -16.44
C MET A 364 3.41 6.35 -16.39
N ALA A 365 2.44 7.26 -16.58
CA ALA A 365 2.65 8.68 -16.35
C ALA A 365 1.53 9.21 -15.46
N ASN A 366 1.80 10.27 -14.71
CA ASN A 366 0.80 11.01 -13.95
C ASN A 366 0.78 12.46 -14.41
N VAL A 367 -0.39 12.92 -14.83
CA VAL A 367 -0.65 14.31 -15.23
C VAL A 367 -1.63 14.90 -14.23
N LEU A 368 -1.17 15.88 -13.46
CA LEU A 368 -1.96 16.53 -12.43
C LEU A 368 -2.64 17.78 -12.99
N VAL A 369 -3.92 17.96 -12.68
CA VAL A 369 -4.75 19.07 -13.17
C VAL A 369 -5.46 19.73 -12.00
N GLY A 370 -5.00 20.93 -11.66
CA GLY A 370 -5.53 21.74 -10.57
C GLY A 370 -4.58 22.86 -10.19
N ASP A 371 -5.12 23.86 -9.51
CA ASP A 371 -4.33 24.98 -8.99
C ASP A 371 -3.40 24.53 -7.85
N GLU A 372 -2.40 25.34 -7.56
CA GLU A 372 -1.53 25.14 -6.42
C GLU A 372 -2.34 25.04 -5.10
N GLY A 373 -1.97 24.10 -4.24
CA GLY A 373 -2.64 23.84 -2.96
C GLY A 373 -3.84 22.92 -3.00
N LYS A 374 -4.36 22.56 -4.18
CA LYS A 374 -5.39 21.53 -4.33
C LYS A 374 -4.77 20.14 -4.30
N ALA A 375 -5.54 19.13 -3.92
CA ALA A 375 -5.08 17.75 -3.66
C ALA A 375 -4.29 17.14 -4.83
N TYR A 376 -4.74 17.36 -6.07
CA TYR A 376 -4.07 16.93 -7.31
C TYR A 376 -3.66 18.14 -8.17
N GLY A 377 -3.25 19.22 -7.52
CA GLY A 377 -2.79 20.43 -8.18
C GLY A 377 -1.32 20.35 -8.61
N SER A 378 -0.85 21.43 -9.23
CA SER A 378 0.52 21.57 -9.75
C SER A 378 1.63 21.39 -8.69
N THR A 379 1.29 21.47 -7.42
CA THR A 379 2.22 21.33 -6.29
C THR A 379 2.95 19.98 -6.29
N LEU A 380 2.23 18.88 -6.49
CA LEU A 380 2.82 17.54 -6.47
C LEU A 380 3.70 17.25 -7.68
N GLY A 381 3.53 18.03 -8.76
CA GLY A 381 4.23 17.81 -10.01
C GLY A 381 3.66 16.66 -10.85
N SER A 382 3.97 16.69 -12.13
CA SER A 382 3.64 15.59 -13.05
C SER A 382 4.87 14.76 -13.34
N GLY A 383 4.68 13.48 -13.63
CA GLY A 383 5.82 12.59 -13.84
C GLY A 383 5.42 11.27 -14.45
N GLY A 384 6.27 10.29 -14.26
CA GLY A 384 5.99 8.93 -14.70
C GLY A 384 7.19 8.02 -14.52
N PHE A 385 7.00 6.75 -14.84
CA PHE A 385 8.07 5.78 -14.82
C PHE A 385 7.99 4.77 -15.96
N LEU A 386 9.14 4.24 -16.30
CA LEU A 386 9.31 3.07 -17.13
C LEU A 386 9.96 1.97 -16.27
N ARG A 387 9.30 0.84 -16.16
CA ARG A 387 9.71 -0.32 -15.39
C ARG A 387 9.83 -1.53 -16.31
N CYS A 388 10.93 -2.26 -16.20
CA CYS A 388 11.11 -3.54 -16.87
C CYS A 388 11.30 -4.61 -15.79
N ARG A 389 10.50 -5.67 -15.81
CA ARG A 389 10.63 -6.79 -14.87
C ARG A 389 11.01 -8.04 -15.61
N VAL A 390 12.08 -8.68 -15.18
CA VAL A 390 12.61 -9.94 -15.73
C VAL A 390 12.49 -11.01 -14.66
N TRP A 391 11.65 -12.01 -14.92
CA TRP A 391 11.38 -13.12 -14.01
C TRP A 391 12.36 -14.28 -14.22
N PHE A 392 12.70 -15.02 -13.16
CA PHE A 392 13.56 -16.23 -13.22
C PHE A 392 13.14 -17.28 -12.19
#